data_4976e5f46b0e54dc0c11223f83634dcb
#
_entry.id   4976e5f46b0e54dc0c11223f83634dcb
#
_cell.length_a   1.000
_cell.length_b   1.000
_cell.length_c   1.000
_cell.angle_alpha   90.00
_cell.angle_beta   90.00
_cell.angle_gamma   90.00
#
_symmetry.space_group_name_H-M   'P 1'
#
loop_
_entity.id
_entity.type
_entity.pdbx_description
1 polymer ?
#
loop_
_entity_poly.entity_id
_entity_poly.type
_entity_poly.pdbx_seq_one_letter_code
_entity_poly.pdbx_strand_id
1 'polypeptide(L)'
;MQYLIERPYWFAIFGALILITVFVCCKAAQASSKRYQKNEAIMNKLKEENVLRNEFAVLTETLIEKSDSSRLFKGVALNLQKKISDTPDMREEFEKLSDGEKGIYSISFVIEDGKEKLSEFFKANGQPVTGNAMLIFRKLFDGKAAEIFEKEYNAFDEDNEEASVIPEEITRLDSEFSQLVSADEICEKAGNYIKKSKENFI
;
A
#
# COMPACT_ATOMS: atom_id res chain seq x y z
N MET A 1 -6.57 43.92 -48.23
CA MET A 1 -5.73 42.78 -48.60
C MET A 1 -4.32 43.18 -49.08
N GLN A 2 -4.05 44.35 -49.61
CA GLN A 2 -2.74 44.79 -50.06
C GLN A 2 -1.67 44.91 -48.95
N TYR A 3 -2.04 45.27 -47.76
CA TYR A 3 -1.10 45.44 -46.64
C TYR A 3 -0.43 44.16 -46.11
N LEU A 4 -1.02 42.98 -46.41
CA LEU A 4 -0.47 41.65 -45.99
C LEU A 4 0.60 41.15 -46.97
N ILE A 5 0.57 41.58 -48.21
CA ILE A 5 1.49 41.11 -49.28
C ILE A 5 2.85 41.82 -49.18
N GLU A 6 2.91 43.05 -48.66
CA GLU A 6 4.13 43.84 -48.54
C GLU A 6 5.04 43.46 -47.35
N ARG A 7 4.57 42.56 -46.47
CA ARG A 7 5.32 42.18 -45.24
C ARG A 7 5.31 40.66 -45.03
N PRO A 8 6.13 39.88 -45.74
CA PRO A 8 6.12 38.40 -45.70
C PRO A 8 6.43 37.80 -44.33
N TYR A 9 7.01 38.56 -43.39
CA TYR A 9 7.28 38.11 -42.04
C TYR A 9 6.01 37.85 -41.21
N TRP A 10 4.88 38.45 -41.56
CA TRP A 10 3.58 38.14 -40.87
C TRP A 10 3.15 36.71 -41.11
N PHE A 11 3.37 36.14 -42.27
CA PHE A 11 3.09 34.73 -42.55
C PHE A 11 3.94 33.81 -41.69
N ALA A 12 5.21 34.17 -41.48
CA ALA A 12 6.11 33.42 -40.59
C ALA A 12 5.65 33.47 -39.12
N ILE A 13 5.21 34.65 -38.66
CA ILE A 13 4.68 34.81 -37.29
C ILE A 13 3.38 33.99 -37.12
N PHE A 14 2.44 34.06 -38.05
CA PHE A 14 1.21 33.27 -38.01
C PHE A 14 1.49 31.78 -38.06
N GLY A 15 2.42 31.32 -38.90
CA GLY A 15 2.86 29.94 -38.96
C GLY A 15 3.44 29.46 -37.66
N ALA A 16 4.31 30.25 -37.00
CA ALA A 16 4.87 29.94 -35.71
C ALA A 16 3.80 29.84 -34.62
N LEU A 17 2.83 30.79 -34.59
CA LEU A 17 1.72 30.77 -33.63
C LEU A 17 0.85 29.52 -33.80
N ILE A 18 0.53 29.11 -35.02
CA ILE A 18 -0.21 27.89 -35.27
C ILE A 18 0.54 26.66 -34.76
N LEU A 19 1.84 26.54 -35.02
CA LEU A 19 2.65 25.45 -34.53
C LEU A 19 2.69 25.38 -32.99
N ILE A 20 2.85 26.53 -32.34
CA ILE A 20 2.83 26.63 -30.87
C ILE A 20 1.47 26.19 -30.36
N THR A 21 0.36 26.65 -30.96
CA THR A 21 -1.00 26.29 -30.55
C THR A 21 -1.22 24.78 -30.68
N VAL A 22 -0.85 24.20 -31.82
CA VAL A 22 -0.95 22.74 -32.02
C VAL A 22 -0.13 21.98 -30.98
N PHE A 23 1.11 22.41 -30.73
CA PHE A 23 1.98 21.78 -29.71
C PHE A 23 1.36 21.83 -28.31
N VAL A 24 0.82 22.99 -27.91
CA VAL A 24 0.15 23.17 -26.59
C VAL A 24 -1.10 22.28 -26.51
N CYS A 25 -1.93 22.25 -27.59
CA CYS A 25 -3.10 21.37 -27.63
C CYS A 25 -2.73 19.88 -27.53
N CYS A 26 -1.70 19.43 -28.23
CA CYS A 26 -1.22 18.06 -28.13
C CYS A 26 -0.74 17.71 -26.71
N LYS A 27 0.02 18.61 -26.07
CA LYS A 27 0.47 18.42 -24.67
C LYS A 27 -0.69 18.39 -23.68
N ALA A 28 -1.67 19.28 -23.85
CA ALA A 28 -2.88 19.31 -23.03
C ALA A 28 -3.70 18.01 -23.18
N ALA A 29 -3.88 17.53 -24.41
CA ALA A 29 -4.56 16.27 -24.69
C ALA A 29 -3.84 15.05 -24.06
N GLN A 30 -2.50 14.98 -24.17
CA GLN A 30 -1.72 13.93 -23.52
C GLN A 30 -1.82 13.97 -21.98
N ALA A 31 -1.78 15.17 -21.38
CA ALA A 31 -1.93 15.33 -19.94
C ALA A 31 -3.34 14.92 -19.45
N SER A 32 -4.38 15.28 -20.22
CA SER A 32 -5.76 14.89 -19.95
C SER A 32 -5.97 13.38 -20.03
N SER A 33 -5.43 12.73 -21.07
CA SER A 33 -5.48 11.27 -21.24
C SER A 33 -4.81 10.53 -20.08
N LYS A 34 -3.62 10.98 -19.65
CA LYS A 34 -2.91 10.39 -18.49
C LYS A 34 -3.71 10.52 -17.20
N ARG A 35 -4.36 11.68 -16.97
CA ARG A 35 -5.23 11.90 -15.81
C ARG A 35 -6.44 10.97 -15.84
N TYR A 36 -7.07 10.83 -17.02
CA TYR A 36 -8.21 9.94 -17.18
C TYR A 36 -7.83 8.48 -16.87
N GLN A 37 -6.73 7.97 -17.46
CA GLN A 37 -6.24 6.62 -17.20
C GLN A 37 -5.92 6.40 -15.71
N LYS A 38 -5.29 7.38 -15.05
CA LYS A 38 -5.01 7.31 -13.61
C LYS A 38 -6.30 7.24 -12.79
N ASN A 39 -7.27 8.08 -13.12
CA ASN A 39 -8.56 8.09 -12.41
C ASN A 39 -9.34 6.78 -12.63
N GLU A 40 -9.32 6.24 -13.85
CA GLU A 40 -9.94 4.96 -14.17
C GLU A 40 -9.28 3.81 -13.40
N ALA A 41 -7.96 3.78 -13.31
CA ALA A 41 -7.23 2.79 -12.50
C ALA A 41 -7.60 2.89 -11.01
N ILE A 42 -7.69 4.11 -10.45
CA ILE A 42 -8.13 4.33 -9.06
C ILE A 42 -9.57 3.83 -8.87
N MET A 43 -10.47 4.18 -9.78
CA MET A 43 -11.87 3.74 -9.71
C MET A 43 -12.02 2.23 -9.80
N ASN A 44 -11.24 1.57 -10.64
CA ASN A 44 -11.25 0.11 -10.75
C ASN A 44 -10.72 -0.53 -9.48
N LYS A 45 -9.60 -0.02 -8.92
CA LYS A 45 -9.07 -0.47 -7.62
C LYS A 45 -10.13 -0.36 -6.51
N LEU A 46 -10.80 0.79 -6.39
CA LEU A 46 -11.85 1.00 -5.39
C LEU A 46 -13.05 0.05 -5.57
N LYS A 47 -13.41 -0.27 -6.81
CA LYS A 47 -14.47 -1.27 -7.09
C LYS A 47 -14.05 -2.67 -6.65
N GLU A 48 -12.82 -3.08 -6.95
CA GLU A 48 -12.27 -4.37 -6.53
C GLU A 48 -12.20 -4.48 -5.01
N GLU A 49 -11.73 -3.44 -4.32
CA GLU A 49 -11.70 -3.38 -2.86
C GLU A 49 -13.10 -3.46 -2.25
N ASN A 50 -14.10 -2.80 -2.85
CA ASN A 50 -15.49 -2.90 -2.41
C ASN A 50 -16.08 -4.31 -2.61
N VAL A 51 -15.75 -4.97 -3.72
CA VAL A 51 -16.16 -6.36 -3.94
C VAL A 51 -15.56 -7.27 -2.86
N LEU A 52 -14.26 -7.12 -2.59
CA LEU A 52 -13.57 -7.89 -1.54
C LEU A 52 -14.17 -7.63 -0.15
N ARG A 53 -14.41 -6.37 0.21
CA ARG A 53 -15.03 -6.02 1.49
C ARG A 53 -16.40 -6.67 1.66
N ASN A 54 -17.24 -6.60 0.63
CA ASN A 54 -18.58 -7.18 0.68
C ASN A 54 -18.53 -8.71 0.78
N GLU A 55 -17.61 -9.37 0.06
CA GLU A 55 -17.43 -10.81 0.09
C GLU A 55 -17.03 -11.31 1.48
N PHE A 56 -16.14 -10.58 2.16
CA PHE A 56 -15.60 -10.93 3.48
C PHE A 56 -16.17 -10.10 4.62
N ALA A 57 -17.34 -9.46 4.44
CA ALA A 57 -17.98 -8.65 5.47
C ALA A 57 -18.44 -9.48 6.68
N VAL A 58 -18.84 -10.73 6.46
CA VAL A 58 -19.20 -11.68 7.49
C VAL A 58 -18.39 -12.95 7.24
N LEU A 59 -17.45 -13.24 8.12
CA LEU A 59 -16.62 -14.41 8.03
C LEU A 59 -17.36 -15.63 8.58
N THR A 60 -17.37 -16.69 7.81
CA THR A 60 -17.84 -18.00 8.23
C THR A 60 -16.73 -19.03 8.04
N GLU A 61 -16.76 -20.11 8.79
CA GLU A 61 -15.78 -21.18 8.69
C GLU A 61 -15.62 -21.70 7.24
N THR A 62 -16.75 -21.93 6.58
CA THR A 62 -16.77 -22.38 5.19
C THR A 62 -16.17 -21.38 4.21
N LEU A 63 -16.41 -20.06 4.42
CA LEU A 63 -15.86 -19.02 3.58
C LEU A 63 -14.35 -18.95 3.75
N ILE A 64 -13.86 -18.97 4.99
CA ILE A 64 -12.42 -18.96 5.31
C ILE A 64 -11.71 -20.15 4.65
N GLU A 65 -12.24 -21.37 4.79
CA GLU A 65 -11.61 -22.58 4.28
C GLU A 65 -11.54 -22.65 2.75
N LYS A 66 -12.62 -22.21 2.07
CA LYS A 66 -12.73 -22.30 0.60
C LYS A 66 -12.08 -21.18 -0.16
N SER A 67 -11.83 -20.04 0.49
CA SER A 67 -11.26 -18.87 -0.17
C SER A 67 -9.79 -19.06 -0.52
N ASP A 68 -9.36 -18.41 -1.60
CA ASP A 68 -7.93 -18.22 -1.87
C ASP A 68 -7.29 -17.43 -0.71
N SER A 69 -6.08 -17.83 -0.29
CA SER A 69 -5.44 -17.27 0.89
C SER A 69 -5.11 -15.78 0.74
N SER A 70 -4.57 -15.37 -0.39
CA SER A 70 -4.24 -13.97 -0.66
C SER A 70 -5.50 -13.11 -0.73
N ARG A 71 -6.55 -13.63 -1.34
CA ARG A 71 -7.86 -12.97 -1.44
C ARG A 71 -8.53 -12.81 -0.07
N LEU A 72 -8.49 -13.87 0.74
CA LEU A 72 -9.00 -13.87 2.11
C LEU A 72 -8.29 -12.82 2.96
N PHE A 73 -6.96 -12.80 2.95
CA PHE A 73 -6.18 -11.82 3.68
C PHE A 73 -6.57 -10.39 3.27
N LYS A 74 -6.59 -10.09 1.97
CA LYS A 74 -6.94 -8.74 1.45
C LYS A 74 -8.34 -8.31 1.89
N GLY A 75 -9.33 -9.21 1.82
CA GLY A 75 -10.69 -8.90 2.22
C GLY A 75 -10.83 -8.66 3.72
N VAL A 76 -10.19 -9.49 4.55
CA VAL A 76 -10.18 -9.32 6.00
C VAL A 76 -9.48 -8.02 6.39
N ALA A 77 -8.29 -7.75 5.85
CA ALA A 77 -7.54 -6.52 6.12
C ALA A 77 -8.34 -5.26 5.78
N LEU A 78 -8.97 -5.21 4.60
CA LEU A 78 -9.81 -4.09 4.17
C LEU A 78 -11.02 -3.86 5.10
N ASN A 79 -11.63 -4.92 5.63
CA ASN A 79 -12.73 -4.80 6.58
C ASN A 79 -12.25 -4.32 7.95
N LEU A 80 -11.10 -4.77 8.44
CA LEU A 80 -10.49 -4.29 9.68
C LEU A 80 -10.09 -2.81 9.58
N GLN A 81 -9.46 -2.42 8.47
CA GLN A 81 -9.11 -1.01 8.20
C GLN A 81 -10.36 -0.13 8.21
N LYS A 82 -11.43 -0.57 7.53
CA LYS A 82 -12.69 0.16 7.52
C LYS A 82 -13.31 0.25 8.92
N LYS A 83 -13.38 -0.86 9.65
CA LYS A 83 -13.92 -0.92 11.01
C LYS A 83 -13.26 0.11 11.92
N ILE A 84 -11.93 0.22 11.85
CA ILE A 84 -11.16 1.17 12.65
C ILE A 84 -11.34 2.61 12.14
N SER A 85 -11.27 2.84 10.83
CA SER A 85 -11.36 4.20 10.26
C SER A 85 -12.75 4.84 10.39
N ASP A 86 -13.80 4.03 10.46
CA ASP A 86 -15.19 4.53 10.59
C ASP A 86 -15.54 4.95 12.02
N THR A 87 -14.64 4.73 13.00
CA THR A 87 -14.87 5.09 14.41
C THR A 87 -14.17 6.39 14.79
N PRO A 88 -14.75 7.19 15.72
CA PRO A 88 -14.12 8.42 16.19
C PRO A 88 -12.82 8.18 16.96
N ASP A 89 -12.72 7.05 17.68
CA ASP A 89 -11.53 6.65 18.45
C ASP A 89 -10.94 5.37 17.84
N MET A 90 -10.03 5.57 16.90
CA MET A 90 -9.36 4.48 16.20
C MET A 90 -8.52 3.61 17.14
N ARG A 91 -7.93 4.22 18.18
CA ARG A 91 -7.10 3.50 19.14
C ARG A 91 -7.95 2.57 20.01
N GLU A 92 -9.07 3.06 20.54
CA GLU A 92 -9.98 2.24 21.32
C GLU A 92 -10.53 1.07 20.49
N GLU A 93 -10.88 1.32 19.22
CA GLU A 93 -11.39 0.27 18.34
C GLU A 93 -10.32 -0.77 17.99
N PHE A 94 -9.07 -0.32 17.75
CA PHE A 94 -7.95 -1.23 17.57
C PHE A 94 -7.72 -2.14 18.79
N GLU A 95 -7.83 -1.61 20.00
CA GLU A 95 -7.64 -2.40 21.24
C GLU A 95 -8.71 -3.48 21.44
N LYS A 96 -9.90 -3.32 20.87
CA LYS A 96 -10.98 -4.32 20.90
C LYS A 96 -10.73 -5.51 19.96
N LEU A 97 -9.81 -5.39 19.03
CA LEU A 97 -9.47 -6.47 18.12
C LEU A 97 -8.79 -7.63 18.85
N SER A 98 -9.02 -8.85 18.38
CA SER A 98 -8.24 -10.01 18.80
C SER A 98 -6.76 -9.86 18.38
N ASP A 99 -5.85 -10.61 19.01
CA ASP A 99 -4.43 -10.59 18.64
C ASP A 99 -4.20 -10.98 17.17
N GLY A 100 -5.03 -11.89 16.66
CA GLY A 100 -5.01 -12.28 15.25
C GLY A 100 -5.41 -11.13 14.33
N GLU A 101 -6.52 -10.46 14.65
CA GLU A 101 -7.00 -9.30 13.89
C GLU A 101 -6.01 -8.13 13.95
N LYS A 102 -5.45 -7.81 15.14
CA LYS A 102 -4.38 -6.80 15.28
C LYS A 102 -3.20 -7.10 14.38
N GLY A 103 -2.76 -8.36 14.36
CA GLY A 103 -1.67 -8.81 13.49
C GLY A 103 -2.00 -8.63 12.00
N ILE A 104 -3.18 -9.07 11.54
CA ILE A 104 -3.60 -8.94 10.14
C ILE A 104 -3.78 -7.48 9.73
N TYR A 105 -4.38 -6.66 10.59
CA TYR A 105 -4.47 -5.21 10.38
C TYR A 105 -3.07 -4.60 10.20
N SER A 106 -2.16 -4.90 11.10
CA SER A 106 -0.81 -4.30 11.13
C SER A 106 0.05 -4.76 9.95
N ILE A 107 0.00 -6.06 9.57
CA ILE A 107 0.79 -6.56 8.44
C ILE A 107 0.28 -6.04 7.09
N SER A 108 -0.96 -5.57 6.99
CA SER A 108 -1.47 -4.97 5.77
C SER A 108 -0.73 -3.68 5.42
N PHE A 109 -0.33 -2.89 6.41
CA PHE A 109 0.46 -1.67 6.19
C PHE A 109 1.90 -1.95 5.76
N VAL A 110 2.46 -3.11 6.12
CA VAL A 110 3.77 -3.53 5.55
C VAL A 110 3.68 -3.66 4.04
N ILE A 111 2.56 -4.14 3.51
CA ILE A 111 2.33 -4.25 2.07
C ILE A 111 2.04 -2.90 1.44
N GLU A 112 1.29 -2.02 2.12
CA GLU A 112 0.86 -0.73 1.59
C GLU A 112 1.99 0.30 1.61
N ASP A 113 2.62 0.49 2.76
CA ASP A 113 3.63 1.51 3.00
C ASP A 113 5.05 0.98 2.77
N GLY A 114 5.30 -0.29 3.08
CA GLY A 114 6.60 -0.96 2.90
C GLY A 114 6.84 -1.57 1.51
N LYS A 115 5.99 -1.29 0.53
CA LYS A 115 5.99 -1.91 -0.81
C LYS A 115 7.33 -1.81 -1.53
N GLU A 116 7.99 -0.67 -1.46
CA GLU A 116 9.28 -0.44 -2.12
C GLU A 116 10.45 -0.65 -1.15
N LYS A 117 10.25 -0.29 0.12
CA LYS A 117 11.25 -0.37 1.19
C LYS A 117 10.55 -0.63 2.51
N LEU A 118 11.01 -1.62 3.25
CA LEU A 118 10.46 -1.95 4.56
C LEU A 118 10.57 -0.76 5.53
N SER A 119 11.65 0.00 5.47
CA SER A 119 11.86 1.19 6.29
C SER A 119 10.79 2.28 6.10
N GLU A 120 10.12 2.37 4.96
CA GLU A 120 9.01 3.33 4.77
C GLU A 120 7.79 2.95 5.61
N PHE A 121 7.53 1.65 5.82
CA PHE A 121 6.51 1.19 6.75
C PHE A 121 6.78 1.68 8.18
N PHE A 122 8.00 1.53 8.68
CA PHE A 122 8.37 1.97 10.04
C PHE A 122 8.36 3.49 10.20
N LYS A 123 8.66 4.25 9.15
CA LYS A 123 8.58 5.72 9.15
C LYS A 123 7.14 6.24 9.11
N ALA A 124 6.25 5.51 8.44
CA ALA A 124 4.85 5.91 8.28
C ALA A 124 3.98 5.52 9.48
N ASN A 125 4.37 4.49 10.21
CA ASN A 125 3.57 3.89 11.27
C ASN A 125 4.33 3.87 12.60
N GLY A 126 3.61 4.08 13.70
CA GLY A 126 4.11 3.99 15.07
C GLY A 126 3.48 2.83 15.84
N GLN A 127 3.74 2.79 17.16
CA GLN A 127 3.05 1.87 18.04
C GLN A 127 1.54 2.19 18.11
N PRO A 128 0.66 1.18 18.21
CA PRO A 128 0.94 -0.26 18.37
C PRO A 128 1.07 -1.05 17.04
N VAL A 129 0.98 -0.39 15.88
CA VAL A 129 0.96 -1.06 14.56
C VAL A 129 2.29 -1.76 14.28
N THR A 130 3.42 -1.08 14.47
CA THR A 130 4.75 -1.64 14.20
C THR A 130 5.06 -2.85 15.07
N GLY A 131 4.71 -2.80 16.37
CA GLY A 131 4.88 -3.91 17.29
C GLY A 131 4.02 -5.14 16.93
N ASN A 132 2.75 -4.93 16.59
CA ASN A 132 1.88 -6.02 16.14
C ASN A 132 2.31 -6.60 14.79
N ALA A 133 2.81 -5.76 13.87
CA ALA A 133 3.38 -6.22 12.60
C ALA A 133 4.60 -7.10 12.84
N MET A 134 5.50 -6.73 13.74
CA MET A 134 6.66 -7.53 14.11
C MET A 134 6.26 -8.87 14.71
N LEU A 135 5.29 -8.88 15.65
CA LEU A 135 4.81 -10.12 16.27
C LEU A 135 4.18 -11.10 15.26
N ILE A 136 3.35 -10.59 14.34
CA ILE A 136 2.74 -11.44 13.32
C ILE A 136 3.77 -11.86 12.28
N PHE A 137 4.68 -10.98 11.86
CA PHE A 137 5.70 -11.30 10.87
C PHE A 137 6.57 -12.48 11.32
N ARG A 138 6.96 -12.55 12.61
CA ARG A 138 7.68 -13.69 13.19
C ARG A 138 6.88 -15.01 13.19
N LYS A 139 5.54 -14.94 13.15
CA LYS A 139 4.69 -16.13 13.01
C LYS A 139 4.56 -16.59 11.56
N LEU A 140 4.71 -15.66 10.61
CA LEU A 140 4.56 -15.93 9.17
C LEU A 140 5.89 -16.32 8.52
N PHE A 141 6.98 -15.77 8.99
CA PHE A 141 8.31 -15.92 8.42
C PHE A 141 9.32 -16.35 9.50
N ASP A 142 10.31 -17.10 9.08
CA ASP A 142 11.44 -17.52 9.87
C ASP A 142 12.78 -17.10 9.23
N GLY A 143 13.89 -17.40 9.89
CA GLY A 143 15.24 -17.17 9.39
C GLY A 143 15.52 -15.70 9.06
N LYS A 144 16.24 -15.49 7.97
CA LYS A 144 16.81 -14.17 7.62
C LYS A 144 15.76 -13.08 7.40
N ALA A 145 14.59 -13.41 6.87
CA ALA A 145 13.52 -12.44 6.66
C ALA A 145 13.00 -11.87 7.99
N ALA A 146 12.77 -12.74 8.97
CA ALA A 146 12.34 -12.33 10.31
C ALA A 146 13.43 -11.52 11.04
N GLU A 147 14.71 -11.92 10.90
CA GLU A 147 15.84 -11.18 11.49
C GLU A 147 15.98 -9.76 10.91
N ILE A 148 15.78 -9.58 9.60
CA ILE A 148 15.84 -8.25 8.97
C ILE A 148 14.69 -7.40 9.47
N PHE A 149 13.46 -7.93 9.49
CA PHE A 149 12.30 -7.20 9.98
C PHE A 149 12.49 -6.73 11.42
N GLU A 150 13.02 -7.60 12.28
CA GLU A 150 13.31 -7.29 13.68
C GLU A 150 14.40 -6.23 13.84
N LYS A 151 15.45 -6.27 13.02
CA LYS A 151 16.51 -5.25 13.04
C LYS A 151 15.98 -3.88 12.66
N GLU A 152 15.16 -3.79 11.63
CA GLU A 152 14.55 -2.52 11.28
C GLU A 152 13.54 -2.06 12.34
N TYR A 153 12.70 -2.96 12.86
CA TYR A 153 11.82 -2.64 13.98
C TYR A 153 12.61 -2.00 15.14
N ASN A 154 13.68 -2.64 15.58
CA ASN A 154 14.49 -2.12 16.70
C ASN A 154 15.22 -0.80 16.37
N ALA A 155 15.56 -0.56 15.10
CA ALA A 155 16.20 0.70 14.68
C ALA A 155 15.24 1.88 14.69
N PHE A 156 13.92 1.63 14.46
CA PHE A 156 12.88 2.65 14.42
C PHE A 156 12.00 2.69 15.69
N ASP A 157 12.26 1.82 16.68
CA ASP A 157 11.47 1.77 17.91
C ASP A 157 11.79 2.98 18.80
N GLU A 158 10.86 3.92 18.87
CA GLU A 158 11.00 5.17 19.64
C GLU A 158 11.07 4.93 21.16
N ASP A 159 10.58 3.77 21.64
CA ASP A 159 10.64 3.38 23.05
C ASP A 159 11.99 2.75 23.43
N ASN A 160 12.87 2.49 22.45
CA ASN A 160 14.19 1.92 22.65
C ASN A 160 15.27 3.01 22.67
N GLU A 161 15.83 3.33 23.84
CA GLU A 161 16.89 4.32 24.01
C GLU A 161 18.16 4.04 23.19
N GLU A 162 18.37 2.77 22.79
CA GLU A 162 19.50 2.34 21.96
C GLU A 162 19.16 2.35 20.46
N ALA A 163 17.91 2.71 20.09
CA ALA A 163 17.51 2.75 18.69
C ALA A 163 18.36 3.76 17.90
N SER A 164 18.87 3.32 16.79
CA SER A 164 19.73 4.12 15.93
C SER A 164 19.47 3.79 14.48
N VAL A 165 19.03 4.80 13.72
CA VAL A 165 18.81 4.71 12.28
C VAL A 165 20.12 5.07 11.57
N ILE A 166 20.86 4.05 11.14
CA ILE A 166 22.07 4.20 10.32
C ILE A 166 21.66 4.06 8.85
N PRO A 167 21.68 5.15 8.03
CA PRO A 167 21.09 5.15 6.68
C PRO A 167 21.65 4.07 5.74
N GLU A 168 22.96 3.81 5.81
CA GLU A 168 23.61 2.79 4.98
C GLU A 168 23.16 1.39 5.36
N GLU A 169 22.99 1.13 6.66
CA GLU A 169 22.52 -0.17 7.17
C GLU A 169 21.06 -0.39 6.79
N ILE A 170 20.18 0.59 6.99
CA ILE A 170 18.78 0.52 6.60
C ILE A 170 18.65 0.28 5.09
N THR A 171 19.41 1.01 4.26
CA THR A 171 19.38 0.80 2.80
C THR A 171 19.76 -0.63 2.42
N ARG A 172 20.73 -1.22 3.12
CA ARG A 172 21.14 -2.61 2.92
C ARG A 172 20.04 -3.59 3.35
N LEU A 173 19.44 -3.38 4.53
CA LEU A 173 18.35 -4.21 5.05
C LEU A 173 17.12 -4.16 4.13
N ASP A 174 16.69 -2.98 3.69
CA ASP A 174 15.62 -2.79 2.70
C ASP A 174 15.87 -3.62 1.43
N SER A 175 17.11 -3.54 0.89
CA SER A 175 17.49 -4.28 -0.33
C SER A 175 17.48 -5.79 -0.10
N GLU A 176 17.99 -6.26 1.04
CA GLU A 176 17.99 -7.68 1.38
C GLU A 176 16.56 -8.19 1.62
N PHE A 177 15.72 -7.42 2.31
CA PHE A 177 14.32 -7.75 2.55
C PHE A 177 13.54 -7.93 1.25
N SER A 178 13.65 -6.96 0.33
CA SER A 178 12.95 -7.00 -0.95
C SER A 178 13.34 -8.18 -1.86
N GLN A 179 14.53 -8.75 -1.66
CA GLN A 179 14.97 -9.97 -2.36
C GLN A 179 14.44 -11.26 -1.74
N LEU A 180 14.10 -11.24 -0.45
CA LEU A 180 13.70 -12.41 0.31
C LEU A 180 12.18 -12.54 0.42
N VAL A 181 11.45 -11.41 0.41
CA VAL A 181 10.01 -11.38 0.71
C VAL A 181 9.28 -10.55 -0.34
N SER A 182 8.26 -11.13 -0.93
CA SER A 182 7.34 -10.42 -1.82
C SER A 182 6.02 -10.10 -1.11
N ALA A 183 5.33 -9.04 -1.57
CA ALA A 183 4.00 -8.70 -1.08
C ALA A 183 2.99 -9.85 -1.27
N ASP A 184 3.08 -10.59 -2.37
CA ASP A 184 2.21 -11.73 -2.63
C ASP A 184 2.46 -12.88 -1.66
N GLU A 185 3.73 -13.12 -1.28
CA GLU A 185 4.06 -14.12 -0.27
C GLU A 185 3.54 -13.73 1.11
N ILE A 186 3.61 -12.46 1.48
CA ILE A 186 3.00 -11.96 2.74
C ILE A 186 1.50 -12.20 2.70
N CYS A 187 0.82 -11.85 1.60
CA CYS A 187 -0.63 -12.08 1.45
C CYS A 187 -1.00 -13.55 1.60
N GLU A 188 -0.25 -14.44 0.96
CA GLU A 188 -0.50 -15.88 1.01
C GLU A 188 -0.30 -16.46 2.42
N LYS A 189 0.83 -16.14 3.06
CA LYS A 189 1.14 -16.62 4.42
C LYS A 189 0.17 -16.06 5.46
N ALA A 190 -0.20 -14.78 5.36
CA ALA A 190 -1.18 -14.16 6.23
C ALA A 190 -2.59 -14.78 6.05
N GLY A 191 -3.00 -15.06 4.82
CA GLY A 191 -4.25 -15.78 4.55
C GLY A 191 -4.24 -17.21 5.09
N ASN A 192 -3.11 -17.91 4.98
CA ASN A 192 -2.94 -19.24 5.57
C ASN A 192 -2.97 -19.18 7.11
N TYR A 193 -2.46 -18.10 7.71
CA TYR A 193 -2.57 -17.87 9.15
C TYR A 193 -4.04 -17.70 9.56
N ILE A 194 -4.84 -16.90 8.83
CA ILE A 194 -6.28 -16.75 9.09
C ILE A 194 -6.98 -18.10 9.06
N LYS A 195 -6.70 -18.96 8.07
CA LYS A 195 -7.28 -20.30 7.96
C LYS A 195 -6.93 -21.22 9.13
N LYS A 196 -5.70 -21.12 9.64
CA LYS A 196 -5.22 -21.94 10.77
C LYS A 196 -5.75 -21.47 12.12
N SER A 197 -6.05 -20.17 12.26
CA SER A 197 -6.47 -19.52 13.50
C SER A 197 -7.86 -18.89 13.34
N LYS A 198 -8.76 -19.58 12.63
CA LYS A 198 -10.09 -19.06 12.26
C LYS A 198 -10.94 -18.61 13.44
N GLU A 199 -10.73 -19.22 14.61
CA GLU A 199 -11.40 -18.87 15.86
C GLU A 199 -11.14 -17.42 16.33
N ASN A 200 -10.08 -16.78 15.84
CA ASN A 200 -9.75 -15.39 16.16
C ASN A 200 -10.47 -14.39 15.21
N PHE A 201 -11.21 -14.89 14.20
CA PHE A 201 -11.80 -14.05 13.14
C PHE A 201 -13.31 -14.24 12.97
N ILE A 202 -13.92 -15.20 13.68
CA ILE A 202 -15.37 -15.54 13.63
C ILE A 202 -16.10 -15.08 14.87
#